data_be0ef88947e39d9a3b63e1017396e9b0
#
_entry.id   be0ef88947e39d9a3b63e1017396e9b0
#
_cell.length_a   1.000
_cell.length_b   1.000
_cell.length_c   1.000
_cell.angle_alpha   90.00
_cell.angle_beta   90.00
_cell.angle_gamma   90.00
#
_symmetry.space_group_name_H-M   'P 1'
#
loop_
_entity.id
_entity.type
_entity.pdbx_description
1 polymer ?
#
loop_
_entity_poly.entity_id
_entity_poly.type
_entity_poly.pdbx_seq_one_letter_code
_entity_poly.pdbx_strand_id
1 'polypeptide(L)'
;MRDTPIGFKPVWLEIRVRRFRCRNEQCRQKTFAEQFPGLVGRRRRHTHRLLANLAQIGLATGGEAGVRLARKLAMHTSPATMIRLTRQLDTPVTKTPRIIGIDDWAFRKGRNYGTIIVDHELGKPIDLLPSSAGNDVKEWLEKHPSIEVVTRDRSGEYRDAITQALPDATQIADRWHLIKNMGDTIERHISKRYKSLRESMANWAKEDAVYLDTENSEKRRRYAPGPEREAVH
;
A
#
# COMPACT_ATOMS: atom_id res chain seq x y z
N MET A 1 31.77 -3.87 21.99
CA MET A 1 30.74 -3.55 20.97
C MET A 1 29.84 -4.75 20.73
N ARG A 2 28.64 -4.54 20.19
CA ARG A 2 27.74 -5.67 19.87
C ARG A 2 27.97 -6.18 18.46
N ASP A 3 27.87 -7.51 18.31
CA ASP A 3 27.94 -8.19 17.03
C ASP A 3 26.68 -9.03 16.77
N THR A 4 26.62 -9.66 15.62
CA THR A 4 25.54 -10.59 15.26
C THR A 4 25.44 -11.71 16.28
N PRO A 5 24.25 -12.04 16.78
CA PRO A 5 24.03 -13.12 17.73
C PRO A 5 24.46 -14.48 17.20
N ILE A 6 24.84 -15.37 18.10
CA ILE A 6 25.11 -16.78 17.82
C ILE A 6 24.14 -17.63 18.64
N GLY A 7 23.38 -18.49 17.97
CA GLY A 7 22.39 -19.36 18.64
C GLY A 7 21.36 -18.55 19.47
N PHE A 8 20.88 -17.43 18.94
CA PHE A 8 19.95 -16.48 19.61
C PHE A 8 20.50 -15.85 20.90
N LYS A 9 21.82 -15.95 21.16
CA LYS A 9 22.47 -15.29 22.29
C LYS A 9 23.21 -14.06 21.81
N PRO A 10 23.12 -12.91 22.53
CA PRO A 10 23.81 -11.69 22.15
C PRO A 10 25.33 -11.87 22.26
N VAL A 11 26.04 -11.36 21.25
CA VAL A 11 27.51 -11.42 21.21
C VAL A 11 28.11 -10.05 21.49
N TRP A 12 29.11 -10.03 22.37
CA TRP A 12 29.87 -8.83 22.69
C TRP A 12 31.33 -9.05 22.28
N LEU A 13 31.85 -8.12 21.49
CA LEU A 13 33.26 -8.11 21.12
C LEU A 13 33.98 -7.06 21.98
N GLU A 14 35.06 -7.48 22.62
CA GLU A 14 36.00 -6.59 23.29
C GLU A 14 37.21 -6.44 22.38
N ILE A 15 37.58 -5.21 22.04
CA ILE A 15 38.72 -4.93 21.17
C ILE A 15 39.68 -4.03 21.92
N ARG A 16 40.90 -4.46 22.04
CA ARG A 16 42.02 -3.65 22.51
C ARG A 16 42.51 -2.80 21.35
N VAL A 17 42.47 -1.49 21.52
CA VAL A 17 42.86 -0.50 20.51
C VAL A 17 44.10 0.23 20.96
N ARG A 18 45.07 0.40 20.05
CA ARG A 18 46.24 1.23 20.30
C ARG A 18 45.89 2.70 20.16
N ARG A 19 46.46 3.53 21.01
CA ARG A 19 46.33 4.99 20.89
C ARG A 19 47.69 5.55 20.48
N PHE A 20 47.66 6.45 19.51
CA PHE A 20 48.81 7.09 18.95
C PHE A 20 48.78 8.60 19.29
N ARG A 21 49.95 9.18 19.51
CA ARG A 21 50.15 10.60 19.66
C ARG A 21 50.71 11.18 18.38
N CYS A 22 50.10 12.23 17.85
CA CYS A 22 50.64 12.94 16.71
C CYS A 22 51.81 13.81 17.14
N ARG A 23 52.97 13.65 16.46
CA ARG A 23 54.18 14.43 16.71
C ARG A 23 54.24 15.71 15.88
N ASN A 24 53.34 15.91 14.93
CA ASN A 24 53.24 17.14 14.14
C ASN A 24 52.63 18.25 14.98
N GLU A 25 53.42 19.32 15.20
CA GLU A 25 53.02 20.47 16.03
C GLU A 25 51.87 21.26 15.40
N GLN A 26 51.77 21.25 14.09
CA GLN A 26 50.67 21.93 13.34
C GLN A 26 49.38 21.10 13.31
N CYS A 27 49.40 19.84 13.71
CA CYS A 27 48.22 18.97 13.70
C CYS A 27 47.27 19.35 14.83
N ARG A 28 46.01 19.66 14.50
CA ARG A 28 44.97 19.94 15.46
C ARG A 28 44.60 18.70 16.31
N GLN A 29 44.76 17.50 15.76
CA GLN A 29 44.41 16.26 16.47
C GLN A 29 45.69 15.66 17.10
N LYS A 30 45.91 15.90 18.38
CA LYS A 30 47.10 15.44 19.09
C LYS A 30 47.12 13.94 19.38
N THR A 31 45.93 13.29 19.47
CA THR A 31 45.85 11.85 19.72
C THR A 31 44.75 11.20 18.82
N PHE A 32 45.03 9.97 18.39
CA PHE A 32 44.06 9.17 17.63
C PHE A 32 44.18 7.70 18.03
N ALA A 33 43.05 6.97 17.91
CA ALA A 33 43.00 5.54 18.18
C ALA A 33 43.00 4.75 16.87
N GLU A 34 43.57 3.55 16.96
CA GLU A 34 43.48 2.55 15.88
C GLU A 34 42.03 2.36 15.42
N GLN A 35 41.83 2.20 14.15
CA GLN A 35 40.51 2.04 13.53
C GLN A 35 40.43 0.66 12.87
N PHE A 36 39.25 0.06 12.87
CA PHE A 36 38.96 -1.22 12.25
C PHE A 36 37.82 -1.07 11.20
N PRO A 37 38.07 -0.40 10.06
CA PRO A 37 37.03 -0.03 9.12
C PRO A 37 36.31 -1.23 8.53
N GLY A 38 36.93 -2.41 8.43
CA GLY A 38 36.26 -3.64 7.98
C GLY A 38 35.34 -4.27 9.03
N LEU A 39 35.41 -3.85 10.30
CA LEU A 39 34.62 -4.44 11.39
C LEU A 39 33.57 -3.46 11.92
N VAL A 40 33.98 -2.22 12.16
CA VAL A 40 33.14 -1.21 12.83
C VAL A 40 33.48 0.18 12.34
N GLY A 41 32.46 1.02 12.15
CA GLY A 41 32.63 2.42 11.83
C GLY A 41 33.13 3.25 13.01
N ARG A 42 33.74 4.39 12.72
CA ARG A 42 34.25 5.31 13.73
C ARG A 42 33.16 5.69 14.76
N ARG A 43 33.48 5.58 16.03
CA ARG A 43 32.57 5.87 17.17
C ARG A 43 31.28 5.03 17.16
N ARG A 44 31.26 3.88 16.47
CA ARG A 44 30.10 2.98 16.47
C ARG A 44 30.25 1.91 17.57
N ARG A 45 29.09 1.45 18.08
CA ARG A 45 29.01 0.40 19.11
C ARG A 45 28.50 -0.94 18.59
N HIS A 46 28.31 -1.03 17.27
CA HIS A 46 27.78 -2.20 16.57
C HIS A 46 28.67 -2.48 15.37
N THR A 47 28.89 -3.75 15.09
CA THR A 47 29.65 -4.17 13.89
C THR A 47 28.85 -3.84 12.61
N HIS A 48 29.53 -3.70 11.49
CA HIS A 48 28.90 -3.50 10.19
C HIS A 48 27.92 -4.62 9.86
N ARG A 49 28.29 -5.87 10.20
CA ARG A 49 27.45 -7.06 9.99
C ARG A 49 26.13 -6.98 10.76
N LEU A 50 26.17 -6.60 12.03
CA LEU A 50 24.95 -6.41 12.82
C LEU A 50 24.06 -5.30 12.27
N LEU A 51 24.67 -4.17 11.86
CA LEU A 51 23.92 -3.05 11.28
C LEU A 51 23.26 -3.43 9.94
N ALA A 52 23.97 -4.20 9.09
CA ALA A 52 23.44 -4.70 7.84
C ALA A 52 22.22 -5.62 8.05
N ASN A 53 22.32 -6.57 9.01
CA ASN A 53 21.19 -7.45 9.35
C ASN A 53 19.96 -6.65 9.85
N LEU A 54 20.19 -5.65 10.72
CA LEU A 54 19.12 -4.80 11.20
C LEU A 54 18.47 -3.97 10.08
N ALA A 55 19.26 -3.49 9.11
CA ALA A 55 18.76 -2.78 7.94
C ALA A 55 17.86 -3.68 7.07
N GLN A 56 18.25 -4.92 6.82
CA GLN A 56 17.45 -5.88 6.06
C GLN A 56 16.15 -6.28 6.78
N ILE A 57 16.22 -6.48 8.11
CA ILE A 57 14.99 -6.69 8.89
C ILE A 57 14.07 -5.49 8.80
N GLY A 58 14.62 -4.29 8.92
CA GLY A 58 13.84 -3.04 8.81
C GLY A 58 13.21 -2.85 7.43
N LEU A 59 13.91 -3.23 6.36
CA LEU A 59 13.40 -3.19 5.00
C LEU A 59 12.21 -4.15 4.81
N ALA A 60 12.32 -5.37 5.36
CA ALA A 60 11.30 -6.40 5.20
C ALA A 60 10.05 -6.17 6.07
N THR A 61 10.17 -5.54 7.24
CA THR A 61 9.10 -5.53 8.26
C THR A 61 8.74 -4.14 8.79
N GLY A 62 9.48 -3.10 8.39
CA GLY A 62 9.33 -1.75 8.93
C GLY A 62 9.98 -1.56 10.31
N GLY A 63 9.82 -0.35 10.88
CA GLY A 63 10.52 0.04 12.10
C GLY A 63 10.06 -0.71 13.35
N GLU A 64 8.78 -0.64 13.70
CA GLU A 64 8.23 -1.24 14.92
C GLU A 64 8.20 -2.77 14.89
N ALA A 65 7.67 -3.35 13.82
CA ALA A 65 7.63 -4.80 13.66
C ALA A 65 9.05 -5.38 13.58
N GLY A 66 9.94 -4.70 12.88
CA GLY A 66 11.35 -5.08 12.77
C GLY A 66 12.07 -5.11 14.11
N VAL A 67 11.83 -4.13 14.98
CA VAL A 67 12.41 -4.11 16.33
C VAL A 67 11.90 -5.28 17.17
N ARG A 68 10.60 -5.60 17.08
CA ARG A 68 10.06 -6.77 17.79
C ARG A 68 10.70 -8.07 17.33
N LEU A 69 10.88 -8.24 16.01
CA LEU A 69 11.57 -9.40 15.43
C LEU A 69 13.04 -9.43 15.83
N ALA A 70 13.77 -8.32 15.65
CA ALA A 70 15.18 -8.21 16.00
C ALA A 70 15.44 -8.55 17.47
N ARG A 71 14.55 -8.13 18.39
CA ARG A 71 14.64 -8.45 19.82
C ARG A 71 14.52 -9.95 20.08
N LYS A 72 13.61 -10.65 19.38
CA LYS A 72 13.49 -12.12 19.46
C LYS A 72 14.75 -12.84 18.96
N LEU A 73 15.45 -12.22 18.02
CA LEU A 73 16.72 -12.69 17.49
C LEU A 73 17.95 -12.21 18.30
N ALA A 74 17.74 -11.68 19.51
CA ALA A 74 18.76 -11.11 20.39
C ALA A 74 19.53 -9.90 19.80
N MET A 75 18.98 -9.23 18.80
CA MET A 75 19.50 -7.99 18.22
C MET A 75 18.69 -6.79 18.75
N HIS A 76 19.26 -6.03 19.67
CA HIS A 76 18.56 -4.91 20.30
C HIS A 76 18.83 -3.60 19.56
N THR A 77 17.77 -2.93 19.14
CA THR A 77 17.80 -1.60 18.50
C THR A 77 16.53 -0.82 18.81
N SER A 78 16.44 0.43 18.37
CA SER A 78 15.21 1.24 18.43
C SER A 78 14.57 1.38 17.05
N PRO A 79 13.25 1.67 16.96
CA PRO A 79 12.55 1.90 15.69
C PRO A 79 13.21 3.00 14.85
N ALA A 80 13.58 4.11 15.49
CA ALA A 80 14.25 5.22 14.80
C ALA A 80 15.62 4.81 14.22
N THR A 81 16.39 3.99 14.96
CA THR A 81 17.67 3.48 14.46
C THR A 81 17.44 2.51 13.30
N MET A 82 16.45 1.62 13.40
CA MET A 82 16.14 0.67 12.33
C MET A 82 15.75 1.39 11.04
N ILE A 83 14.83 2.34 11.10
CA ILE A 83 14.43 3.16 9.95
C ILE A 83 15.61 3.90 9.34
N ARG A 84 16.48 4.49 10.18
CA ARG A 84 17.68 5.18 9.70
C ARG A 84 18.63 4.24 8.97
N LEU A 85 18.81 3.01 9.46
CA LEU A 85 19.66 2.01 8.80
C LEU A 85 19.05 1.56 7.47
N THR A 86 17.74 1.34 7.42
CA THR A 86 17.03 0.98 6.19
C THR A 86 17.18 2.07 5.12
N ARG A 87 17.09 3.35 5.51
CA ARG A 87 17.29 4.49 4.59
C ARG A 87 18.73 4.65 4.07
N GLN A 88 19.70 3.96 4.66
CA GLN A 88 21.09 3.93 4.23
C GLN A 88 21.41 2.79 3.27
N LEU A 89 20.46 1.91 3.00
CA LEU A 89 20.60 0.88 1.99
C LEU A 89 20.62 1.53 0.61
N ASP A 90 21.52 1.05 -0.23
CA ASP A 90 21.57 1.49 -1.62
C ASP A 90 20.28 1.09 -2.32
N THR A 91 19.68 2.03 -3.02
CA THR A 91 18.55 1.75 -3.91
C THR A 91 19.10 1.05 -5.16
N PRO A 92 18.60 -0.13 -5.51
CA PRO A 92 19.07 -0.78 -6.73
C PRO A 92 18.80 0.12 -7.93
N VAL A 93 19.84 0.31 -8.75
CA VAL A 93 19.70 1.03 -10.02
C VAL A 93 18.89 0.11 -10.96
N THR A 94 17.63 0.43 -11.15
CA THR A 94 16.78 -0.24 -12.12
C THR A 94 16.95 0.42 -13.47
N LYS A 95 16.99 -0.37 -14.55
CA LYS A 95 16.88 0.18 -15.91
C LYS A 95 15.52 0.85 -16.04
N THR A 96 15.43 1.94 -16.76
CA THR A 96 14.15 2.56 -17.07
C THR A 96 13.27 1.57 -17.83
N PRO A 97 12.09 1.21 -17.30
CA PRO A 97 11.19 0.27 -17.96
C PRO A 97 10.55 0.90 -19.18
N ARG A 98 10.11 0.08 -20.14
CA ARG A 98 9.35 0.55 -21.30
C ARG A 98 7.86 0.70 -20.99
N ILE A 99 7.36 -0.11 -20.04
CA ILE A 99 5.94 -0.17 -19.67
C ILE A 99 5.81 0.14 -18.20
N ILE A 100 5.12 1.23 -17.86
CA ILE A 100 4.88 1.63 -16.48
C ILE A 100 3.40 1.77 -16.16
N GLY A 101 3.10 1.67 -14.86
CA GLY A 101 1.82 2.05 -14.29
C GLY A 101 1.97 3.26 -13.38
N ILE A 102 1.00 4.16 -13.44
CA ILE A 102 0.90 5.33 -12.57
C ILE A 102 -0.43 5.27 -11.82
N ASP A 103 -0.39 5.36 -10.49
CA ASP A 103 -1.58 5.36 -9.65
C ASP A 103 -1.38 6.23 -8.40
N ASP A 104 -2.48 6.61 -7.76
CA ASP A 104 -2.46 7.34 -6.51
C ASP A 104 -2.00 6.45 -5.35
N TRP A 105 -1.10 6.96 -4.52
CA TRP A 105 -0.65 6.28 -3.32
C TRP A 105 -0.89 7.13 -2.06
N ALA A 106 -1.54 6.56 -1.06
CA ALA A 106 -1.86 7.28 0.16
C ALA A 106 -0.75 7.15 1.21
N PHE A 107 0.03 8.22 1.46
CA PHE A 107 0.92 8.29 2.62
C PHE A 107 0.13 8.24 3.93
N ARG A 108 -1.05 8.86 3.93
CA ARG A 108 -2.02 8.77 5.02
C ARG A 108 -3.42 8.79 4.44
N LYS A 109 -4.12 7.67 4.60
CA LYS A 109 -5.47 7.48 4.05
C LYS A 109 -6.39 8.68 4.36
N GLY A 110 -6.96 9.25 3.30
CA GLY A 110 -7.88 10.39 3.37
C GLY A 110 -7.25 11.77 3.56
N ARG A 111 -5.91 11.91 3.54
CA ARG A 111 -5.26 13.22 3.75
C ARG A 111 -4.14 13.56 2.77
N ASN A 112 -3.15 12.68 2.63
CA ASN A 112 -1.97 12.97 1.81
C ASN A 112 -1.80 11.85 0.80
N TYR A 113 -1.88 12.21 -0.47
CA TYR A 113 -1.66 11.33 -1.60
C TYR A 113 -0.37 11.72 -2.31
N GLY A 114 0.29 10.74 -2.85
CA GLY A 114 1.39 10.86 -3.77
C GLY A 114 1.14 9.94 -4.96
N THR A 115 2.10 9.85 -5.86
CA THR A 115 2.03 8.99 -7.03
C THR A 115 2.98 7.81 -6.86
N ILE A 116 2.50 6.61 -7.10
CA ILE A 116 3.33 5.41 -7.22
C ILE A 116 3.58 5.12 -8.69
N ILE A 117 4.82 4.82 -9.03
CA ILE A 117 5.23 4.41 -10.36
C ILE A 117 5.70 2.97 -10.28
N VAL A 118 5.09 2.12 -11.10
CA VAL A 118 5.30 0.67 -11.10
C VAL A 118 5.84 0.23 -12.46
N ASP A 119 6.89 -0.56 -12.45
CA ASP A 119 7.36 -1.29 -13.61
C ASP A 119 6.45 -2.50 -13.85
N HIS A 120 5.74 -2.52 -14.96
CA HIS A 120 4.85 -3.63 -15.31
C HIS A 120 5.59 -4.86 -15.83
N GLU A 121 6.80 -4.70 -16.35
CA GLU A 121 7.61 -5.84 -16.81
C GLU A 121 8.15 -6.65 -15.62
N LEU A 122 8.54 -5.95 -14.54
CA LEU A 122 9.06 -6.59 -13.31
C LEU A 122 8.01 -6.76 -12.21
N GLY A 123 6.84 -6.10 -12.33
CA GLY A 123 5.79 -6.10 -11.30
C GLY A 123 6.25 -5.44 -9.98
N LYS A 124 7.09 -4.41 -10.04
CA LYS A 124 7.68 -3.76 -8.87
C LYS A 124 7.51 -2.24 -8.90
N PRO A 125 7.26 -1.62 -7.74
CA PRO A 125 7.33 -0.16 -7.66
C PRO A 125 8.78 0.29 -7.90
N ILE A 126 8.96 1.32 -8.70
CA ILE A 126 10.27 1.90 -9.03
C ILE A 126 10.46 3.29 -8.45
N ASP A 127 9.38 4.02 -8.23
CA ASP A 127 9.45 5.33 -7.58
C ASP A 127 8.15 5.69 -6.85
N LEU A 128 8.26 6.64 -5.90
CA LEU A 128 7.17 7.22 -5.14
C LEU A 128 7.32 8.74 -5.15
N LEU A 129 6.44 9.42 -5.87
CA LEU A 129 6.43 10.88 -5.88
C LEU A 129 5.63 11.41 -4.66
N PRO A 130 6.10 12.50 -4.05
CA PRO A 130 5.48 13.02 -2.81
C PRO A 130 4.11 13.67 -3.02
N SER A 131 3.71 13.88 -4.27
CA SER A 131 2.48 14.55 -4.66
C SER A 131 1.78 13.76 -5.77
N SER A 132 0.47 13.90 -5.89
CA SER A 132 -0.32 13.43 -7.02
C SER A 132 -0.53 14.51 -8.09
N ALA A 133 0.16 15.66 -7.98
CA ALA A 133 0.07 16.74 -8.95
C ALA A 133 0.70 16.34 -10.30
N GLY A 134 0.02 16.66 -11.39
CA GLY A 134 0.47 16.34 -12.73
C GLY A 134 1.88 16.88 -13.08
N ASN A 135 2.29 18.00 -12.49
CA ASN A 135 3.62 18.57 -12.72
C ASN A 135 4.76 17.66 -12.22
N ASP A 136 4.62 17.07 -11.03
CA ASP A 136 5.66 16.16 -10.49
C ASP A 136 5.80 14.90 -11.35
N VAL A 137 4.67 14.39 -11.84
CA VAL A 137 4.63 13.26 -12.77
C VAL A 137 5.28 13.62 -14.09
N LYS A 138 4.97 14.80 -14.63
CA LYS A 138 5.57 15.31 -15.88
C LYS A 138 7.08 15.41 -15.75
N GLU A 139 7.60 16.07 -14.70
CA GLU A 139 9.05 16.20 -14.48
C GLU A 139 9.75 14.84 -14.34
N TRP A 140 9.07 13.86 -13.74
CA TRP A 140 9.60 12.52 -13.63
C TRP A 140 9.66 11.83 -15.00
N LEU A 141 8.59 11.92 -15.79
CA LEU A 141 8.50 11.33 -17.14
C LEU A 141 9.51 11.94 -18.10
N GLU A 142 9.74 13.25 -18.06
CA GLU A 142 10.73 13.93 -18.90
C GLU A 142 12.16 13.40 -18.69
N LYS A 143 12.47 12.87 -17.49
CA LYS A 143 13.74 12.21 -17.18
C LYS A 143 13.81 10.77 -17.69
N HIS A 144 12.69 10.22 -18.18
CA HIS A 144 12.57 8.82 -18.59
C HIS A 144 11.96 8.68 -19.99
N PRO A 145 12.60 9.25 -21.05
CA PRO A 145 12.01 9.33 -22.39
C PRO A 145 11.90 7.99 -23.13
N SER A 146 12.46 6.91 -22.57
CA SER A 146 12.39 5.56 -23.17
C SER A 146 11.10 4.80 -22.83
N ILE A 147 10.17 5.42 -22.12
CA ILE A 147 8.89 4.81 -21.79
C ILE A 147 7.97 4.84 -23.02
N GLU A 148 7.46 3.68 -23.39
CA GLU A 148 6.62 3.49 -24.57
C GLU A 148 5.12 3.38 -24.21
N VAL A 149 4.81 2.80 -23.04
CA VAL A 149 3.43 2.55 -22.59
C VAL A 149 3.25 2.99 -21.14
N VAL A 150 2.18 3.76 -20.88
CA VAL A 150 1.81 4.19 -19.55
C VAL A 150 0.37 3.76 -19.25
N THR A 151 0.19 2.89 -18.25
CA THR A 151 -1.13 2.60 -17.70
C THR A 151 -1.43 3.58 -16.59
N ARG A 152 -2.65 4.07 -16.51
CA ARG A 152 -3.08 5.04 -15.52
C ARG A 152 -4.55 4.89 -15.17
N ASP A 153 -4.95 5.47 -14.05
CA ASP A 153 -6.34 5.73 -13.76
C ASP A 153 -6.97 6.73 -14.76
N ARG A 154 -8.21 7.13 -14.56
CA ARG A 154 -8.90 8.10 -15.41
C ARG A 154 -8.63 9.57 -15.03
N SER A 155 -7.61 9.85 -14.20
CA SER A 155 -7.25 11.21 -13.85
C SER A 155 -6.92 12.05 -15.10
N GLY A 156 -7.53 13.21 -15.21
CA GLY A 156 -7.20 14.18 -16.26
C GLY A 156 -5.79 14.73 -16.11
N GLU A 157 -5.34 14.93 -14.88
CA GLU A 157 -4.00 15.46 -14.58
C GLU A 157 -2.89 14.51 -15.07
N TYR A 158 -3.02 13.20 -14.81
CA TYR A 158 -2.05 12.23 -15.31
C TYR A 158 -2.06 12.13 -16.84
N ARG A 159 -3.26 12.16 -17.45
CA ARG A 159 -3.35 12.18 -18.91
C ARG A 159 -2.60 13.35 -19.52
N ASP A 160 -2.81 14.54 -19.00
CA ASP A 160 -2.25 15.75 -19.54
C ASP A 160 -0.72 15.82 -19.29
N ALA A 161 -0.27 15.37 -18.11
CA ALA A 161 1.16 15.24 -17.79
C ALA A 161 1.90 14.28 -18.74
N ILE A 162 1.30 13.10 -18.99
CA ILE A 162 1.88 12.11 -19.91
C ILE A 162 1.91 12.63 -21.35
N THR A 163 0.80 13.24 -21.80
CA THR A 163 0.75 13.80 -23.17
C THR A 163 1.79 14.89 -23.40
N GLN A 164 2.08 15.70 -22.38
CA GLN A 164 3.08 16.76 -22.47
C GLN A 164 4.52 16.23 -22.39
N ALA A 165 4.78 15.25 -21.53
CA ALA A 165 6.12 14.72 -21.30
C ALA A 165 6.52 13.67 -22.35
N LEU A 166 5.60 12.81 -22.76
CA LEU A 166 5.81 11.68 -23.65
C LEU A 166 4.71 11.62 -24.71
N PRO A 167 4.72 12.52 -25.71
CA PRO A 167 3.64 12.62 -26.70
C PRO A 167 3.45 11.35 -27.54
N ASP A 168 4.50 10.55 -27.72
CA ASP A 168 4.48 9.32 -28.51
C ASP A 168 4.11 8.08 -27.69
N ALA A 169 4.02 8.20 -26.36
CA ALA A 169 3.71 7.07 -25.50
C ALA A 169 2.24 6.67 -25.58
N THR A 170 1.98 5.37 -25.65
CA THR A 170 0.62 4.83 -25.61
C THR A 170 0.06 4.91 -24.19
N GLN A 171 -1.05 5.62 -24.01
CA GLN A 171 -1.75 5.67 -22.72
C GLN A 171 -2.86 4.64 -22.65
N ILE A 172 -2.88 3.84 -21.59
CA ILE A 172 -3.89 2.81 -21.36
C ILE A 172 -4.64 3.13 -20.05
N ALA A 173 -5.97 3.22 -20.12
CA ALA A 173 -6.79 3.37 -18.92
C ALA A 173 -6.89 2.04 -18.16
N ASP A 174 -6.69 2.09 -16.83
CA ASP A 174 -6.81 0.90 -15.99
C ASP A 174 -8.26 0.38 -15.97
N ARG A 175 -8.41 -0.89 -16.35
CA ARG A 175 -9.70 -1.58 -16.42
C ARG A 175 -10.38 -1.67 -15.06
N TRP A 176 -9.64 -1.82 -13.97
CA TRP A 176 -10.20 -1.89 -12.62
C TRP A 176 -10.94 -0.59 -12.26
N HIS A 177 -10.33 0.56 -12.54
CA HIS A 177 -10.95 1.87 -12.33
C HIS A 177 -12.21 2.08 -13.19
N LEU A 178 -12.25 1.51 -14.41
CA LEU A 178 -13.44 1.54 -15.26
C LEU A 178 -14.59 0.75 -14.62
N ILE A 179 -14.33 -0.48 -14.19
CA ILE A 179 -15.32 -1.38 -13.57
C ILE A 179 -15.82 -0.79 -12.25
N LYS A 180 -14.91 -0.28 -11.41
CA LYS A 180 -15.26 0.36 -10.14
C LYS A 180 -16.18 1.58 -10.36
N ASN A 181 -15.82 2.48 -11.27
CA ASN A 181 -16.63 3.67 -11.56
C ASN A 181 -18.01 3.31 -12.09
N MET A 182 -18.13 2.24 -12.87
CA MET A 182 -19.42 1.70 -13.31
C MET A 182 -20.22 1.18 -12.11
N GLY A 183 -19.61 0.41 -11.22
CA GLY A 183 -20.22 -0.08 -9.99
C GLY A 183 -20.71 1.06 -9.09
N ASP A 184 -19.87 2.05 -8.83
CA ASP A 184 -20.20 3.24 -8.02
C ASP A 184 -21.36 4.05 -8.64
N THR A 185 -21.42 4.10 -9.98
CA THR A 185 -22.50 4.78 -10.69
C THR A 185 -23.83 4.02 -10.56
N ILE A 186 -23.81 2.71 -10.71
CA ILE A 186 -24.98 1.84 -10.53
C ILE A 186 -25.47 1.92 -9.07
N GLU A 187 -24.58 1.80 -8.11
CA GLU A 187 -24.91 1.92 -6.68
C GLU A 187 -25.58 3.26 -6.36
N ARG A 188 -25.02 4.35 -6.88
CA ARG A 188 -25.57 5.70 -6.69
C ARG A 188 -26.97 5.84 -7.31
N HIS A 189 -27.20 5.25 -8.48
CA HIS A 189 -28.51 5.26 -9.12
C HIS A 189 -29.54 4.44 -8.35
N ILE A 190 -29.17 3.25 -7.90
CA ILE A 190 -30.03 2.38 -7.07
C ILE A 190 -30.34 3.09 -5.75
N SER A 191 -29.34 3.64 -5.08
CA SER A 191 -29.50 4.32 -3.78
C SER A 191 -30.46 5.52 -3.87
N LYS A 192 -30.37 6.32 -4.94
CA LYS A 192 -31.30 7.45 -5.18
C LYS A 192 -32.75 7.01 -5.38
N ARG A 193 -32.96 5.81 -5.91
CA ARG A 193 -34.31 5.27 -6.19
C ARG A 193 -34.76 4.25 -5.15
N TYR A 194 -33.92 3.96 -4.16
CA TYR A 194 -34.21 2.91 -3.17
C TYR A 194 -35.56 3.11 -2.45
N LYS A 195 -35.88 4.35 -2.09
CA LYS A 195 -37.16 4.67 -1.43
C LYS A 195 -38.36 4.33 -2.31
N SER A 196 -38.35 4.77 -3.58
CA SER A 196 -39.44 4.49 -4.52
C SER A 196 -39.55 3.00 -4.88
N LEU A 197 -38.43 2.31 -5.03
CA LEU A 197 -38.41 0.85 -5.24
C LEU A 197 -38.99 0.10 -4.04
N ARG A 198 -38.66 0.49 -2.83
CA ARG A 198 -39.18 -0.11 -1.60
C ARG A 198 -40.68 0.12 -1.47
N GLU A 199 -41.16 1.31 -1.81
CA GLU A 199 -42.61 1.65 -1.83
C GLU A 199 -43.33 0.81 -2.89
N SER A 200 -42.80 0.70 -4.09
CA SER A 200 -43.38 -0.12 -5.17
C SER A 200 -43.43 -1.61 -4.79
N MET A 201 -42.37 -2.16 -4.22
CA MET A 201 -42.34 -3.55 -3.73
C MET A 201 -43.35 -3.79 -2.59
N ALA A 202 -43.51 -2.84 -1.67
CA ALA A 202 -44.47 -2.93 -0.61
C ALA A 202 -45.91 -2.87 -1.12
N ASN A 203 -46.16 -2.06 -2.15
CA ASN A 203 -47.49 -2.01 -2.78
C ASN A 203 -47.81 -3.29 -3.54
N TRP A 204 -46.84 -3.81 -4.29
CA TRP A 204 -46.98 -5.09 -5.01
C TRP A 204 -47.27 -6.25 -4.05
N ALA A 205 -46.52 -6.34 -2.93
CA ALA A 205 -46.77 -7.34 -1.89
C ALA A 205 -48.17 -7.22 -1.24
N LYS A 206 -48.74 -6.01 -1.15
CA LYS A 206 -50.13 -5.81 -0.68
C LYS A 206 -51.14 -6.28 -1.71
N GLU A 207 -50.94 -5.99 -2.99
CA GLU A 207 -51.81 -6.43 -4.08
C GLU A 207 -51.83 -7.97 -4.19
N ASP A 208 -50.68 -8.62 -4.08
CA ASP A 208 -50.57 -10.08 -4.04
C ASP A 208 -51.31 -10.71 -2.82
N ALA A 209 -51.16 -10.09 -1.65
CA ALA A 209 -51.86 -10.55 -0.44
C ALA A 209 -53.42 -10.42 -0.61
N VAL A 210 -53.90 -9.37 -1.22
CA VAL A 210 -55.33 -9.16 -1.54
C VAL A 210 -55.80 -10.20 -2.56
N TYR A 211 -55.02 -10.48 -3.58
CA TYR A 211 -55.32 -11.50 -4.59
C TYR A 211 -55.48 -12.90 -3.97
N LEU A 212 -54.53 -13.29 -3.12
CA LEU A 212 -54.56 -14.58 -2.41
C LEU A 212 -55.71 -14.70 -1.42
N ASP A 213 -56.13 -13.61 -0.79
CA ASP A 213 -57.28 -13.62 0.14
C ASP A 213 -58.62 -13.70 -0.61
N THR A 214 -58.71 -13.05 -1.76
CA THR A 214 -59.89 -13.16 -2.64
C THR A 214 -60.03 -14.57 -3.22
N GLU A 215 -58.96 -15.18 -3.69
CA GLU A 215 -58.95 -16.55 -4.20
C GLU A 215 -59.31 -17.58 -3.10
N ASN A 216 -58.80 -17.39 -1.89
CA ASN A 216 -59.15 -18.22 -0.75
C ASN A 216 -60.62 -18.04 -0.29
N SER A 217 -61.11 -16.83 -0.34
CA SER A 217 -62.52 -16.54 0.01
C SER A 217 -63.49 -17.10 -1.00
N GLU A 218 -63.15 -17.08 -2.31
CA GLU A 218 -63.92 -17.76 -3.35
C GLU A 218 -63.92 -19.29 -3.22
N LYS A 219 -62.75 -19.89 -2.90
CA LYS A 219 -62.64 -21.31 -2.61
C LYS A 219 -63.50 -21.71 -1.40
N ARG A 220 -63.52 -20.92 -0.31
CA ARG A 220 -64.38 -21.16 0.86
C ARG A 220 -65.85 -21.08 0.53
N ARG A 221 -66.30 -20.15 -0.35
CA ARG A 221 -67.69 -20.05 -0.78
C ARG A 221 -68.12 -21.25 -1.65
N ARG A 222 -67.21 -21.80 -2.47
CA ARG A 222 -67.49 -22.99 -3.29
C ARG A 222 -67.59 -24.27 -2.49
N TYR A 223 -66.95 -24.37 -1.33
CA TYR A 223 -66.93 -25.56 -0.47
C TYR A 223 -67.72 -25.36 0.83
N ALA A 224 -68.49 -24.31 0.97
CA ALA A 224 -69.40 -24.17 2.12
C ALA A 224 -70.46 -25.29 2.06
N PRO A 225 -70.64 -26.10 3.15
CA PRO A 225 -71.71 -27.08 3.19
C PRO A 225 -73.03 -26.39 3.09
N GLY A 226 -73.92 -26.90 2.17
CA GLY A 226 -75.26 -26.39 2.00
C GLY A 226 -76.06 -26.47 3.30
N PRO A 227 -77.13 -25.65 3.47
CA PRO A 227 -77.95 -25.68 4.70
C PRO A 227 -78.51 -27.10 4.91
N GLU A 228 -78.27 -27.63 6.13
CA GLU A 228 -78.86 -28.87 6.58
C GLU A 228 -80.37 -28.76 6.36
N ARG A 229 -80.94 -29.72 5.59
CA ARG A 229 -82.37 -29.83 5.47
C ARG A 229 -82.88 -30.35 6.82
N GLU A 230 -83.60 -29.51 7.55
CA GLU A 230 -84.39 -29.92 8.73
C GLU A 230 -85.27 -31.10 8.30
N ALA A 231 -85.08 -32.22 8.99
CA ALA A 231 -85.98 -33.40 8.88
C ALA A 231 -87.27 -33.04 9.60
N VAL A 232 -88.35 -32.82 8.87
CA VAL A 232 -89.69 -32.71 9.40
C VAL A 232 -90.15 -34.10 9.75
N HIS A 233 -90.43 -34.34 11.03
CA HIS A 233 -91.19 -35.46 11.56
C HIS A 233 -92.66 -35.16 11.50
#